data_638824333a13be1c37e00eedfdfcf6ad
#
_entry.id   638824333a13be1c37e00eedfdfcf6ad
#
_cell.length_a   1.000
_cell.length_b   1.000
_cell.length_c   1.000
_cell.angle_alpha   90.00
_cell.angle_beta   90.00
_cell.angle_gamma   90.00
#
_symmetry.space_group_name_H-M   'P 1'
#
loop_
_entity.id
_entity.type
_entity.pdbx_description
1 polymer ?
#
loop_
_entity_poly.entity_id
_entity_poly.type
_entity_poly.pdbx_seq_one_letter_code
_entity_poly.pdbx_strand_id
1 'polypeptide(L)' 'RNLHALEVIAQEIVDDLEAALGSFG' A
#
# COMPACT_ATOMS: atom_id res chain seq x y z
N ARG A 1 13.00 -13.90 -7.95
CA ARG A 1 12.21 -12.83 -8.42
C ARG A 1 10.75 -13.14 -8.39
N ASN A 2 10.14 -12.65 -7.37
CA ASN A 2 8.73 -12.90 -7.14
C ASN A 2 7.95 -11.60 -7.32
N LEU A 3 7.47 -11.37 -8.53
CA LEU A 3 6.75 -10.15 -8.85
C LEU A 3 5.46 -10.04 -8.05
N HIS A 4 4.82 -11.18 -7.77
CA HIS A 4 3.60 -11.15 -7.01
C HIS A 4 3.84 -10.68 -5.58
N ALA A 5 4.92 -11.14 -4.95
CA ALA A 5 5.26 -10.70 -3.61
C ALA A 5 5.60 -9.21 -3.59
N LEU A 6 6.29 -8.75 -4.62
CA LEU A 6 6.63 -7.34 -4.73
C LEU A 6 5.36 -6.49 -4.86
N GLU A 7 4.41 -6.96 -5.65
CA GLU A 7 3.16 -6.24 -5.83
C GLU A 7 2.35 -6.17 -4.54
N VAL A 8 2.38 -7.24 -3.77
CA VAL A 8 1.68 -7.26 -2.49
C VAL A 8 2.25 -6.21 -1.55
N ILE A 9 3.58 -6.14 -1.47
CA ILE A 9 4.23 -5.16 -0.62
C ILE A 9 3.89 -3.75 -1.07
N ALA A 10 3.93 -3.50 -2.38
CA ALA A 10 3.61 -2.19 -2.92
C ALA A 10 2.17 -1.82 -2.61
N GLN A 11 1.26 -2.79 -2.72
CA GLN A 11 -0.14 -2.52 -2.45
C GLN A 11 -0.37 -2.15 -0.98
N GLU A 12 0.36 -2.78 -0.09
CA GLU A 12 0.23 -2.46 1.33
C GLU A 12 0.67 -1.03 1.62
N ILE A 13 1.71 -0.58 0.94
CA ILE A 13 2.17 0.79 1.11
C ILE A 13 1.11 1.77 0.61
N VAL A 14 0.49 1.46 -0.53
CA VAL A 14 -0.56 2.31 -1.08
C VAL A 14 -1.76 2.36 -0.14
N ASP A 15 -2.16 1.21 0.38
CA ASP A 15 -3.28 1.14 1.32
C ASP A 15 -3.00 1.98 2.55
N ASP A 16 -1.78 1.92 3.05
CA ASP A 16 -1.38 2.67 4.23
C ASP A 16 -1.44 4.18 3.95
N LEU A 17 -0.97 4.57 2.78
CA LEU A 17 -1.00 5.98 2.39
C LEU A 17 -2.44 6.48 2.30
N GLU A 18 -3.32 5.71 1.68
CA GLU A 18 -4.71 6.12 1.54
C GLU A 18 -5.41 6.20 2.89
N ALA A 19 -5.08 5.29 3.79
CA ALA A 19 -5.63 5.32 5.13
C ALA A 19 -5.21 6.61 5.86
N ALA A 20 -3.97 7.01 5.66
CA ALA A 20 -3.47 8.24 6.27
C ALA A 20 -4.20 9.45 5.72
N LEU A 21 -4.40 9.49 4.41
CA LEU A 21 -5.13 10.59 3.79
C LEU A 21 -6.57 10.65 4.27
N GLY A 22 -7.20 9.50 4.42
CA GLY A 22 -8.57 9.44 4.91
C GLY A 22 -8.68 9.90 6.35
N SER A 23 -7.64 9.70 7.12
CA SER A 23 -7.59 10.09 8.52
C SER A 23 -7.42 11.60 8.69
N PHE A 24 -6.87 12.24 7.70
CA PHE A 24 -6.64 13.67 7.76
C PHE A 24 -7.93 14.47 7.72
N GLY A 25 -8.91 13.89 7.04
CA GLY A 25 -10.16 14.57 6.86
C GLY A 25 -10.90 14.83 8.11
#